data_b891a79527546e792b326cce7a39a002
#
_entry.id   b891a79527546e792b326cce7a39a002
#
_cell.length_a   1.000
_cell.length_b   1.000
_cell.length_c   1.000
_cell.angle_alpha   90.00
_cell.angle_beta   90.00
_cell.angle_gamma   90.00
#
_symmetry.space_group_name_H-M   'P 1'
#
loop_
_entity.id
_entity.type
_entity.pdbx_description
1 polymer ?
#
loop_
_entity_poly.entity_id
_entity_poly.type
_entity_poly.pdbx_seq_one_letter_code
_entity_poly.pdbx_strand_id
1 'polypeptide(L)'
;MHAQPIATGNYVSSGNYQSFSTVLTDMIREKANSTGTLALDAALGTGGFTFGRMVEVSGDTGTGKTTLALHAVAACQQQGGVAAFFDPEFALDLSYARKLGVDVSSLLFSQPKTAEQTFDTAETLIKSGTVRVLVIDSIAALLPKSHLDAPTTGTDTSALEHSRILADGFCKLRIALRETKCTVIFTNQLRMKQVTATEFEATSIGGRPVANFMATRVRLLHGNDIRCRGRVTGHHCEMSVIKHKDGKSGGRGSTPIIYQSGMALSYETLVTGIRTGLVQRNASGFYALGHRLGATGIQAKLLLDKKPTLRIMINTKLLNASFVLQRGSENQENQRNN
;
A
#
# COMPACT_ATOMS: atom_id res chain seq x y z
N MET A 1 -27.87 -35.51 -11.12
CA MET A 1 -26.95 -35.55 -9.99
C MET A 1 -27.14 -34.28 -9.20
N HIS A 2 -27.83 -34.35 -8.05
CA HIS A 2 -28.14 -33.19 -7.22
C HIS A 2 -26.90 -32.83 -6.40
N ALA A 3 -26.40 -31.62 -6.59
CA ALA A 3 -25.39 -31.05 -5.70
C ALA A 3 -26.07 -30.69 -4.37
N GLN A 4 -25.65 -31.34 -3.29
CA GLN A 4 -26.09 -31.00 -1.93
C GLN A 4 -25.49 -29.64 -1.51
N PRO A 5 -26.23 -28.81 -0.77
CA PRO A 5 -25.70 -27.56 -0.23
C PRO A 5 -24.63 -27.87 0.81
N ILE A 6 -23.48 -27.20 0.71
CA ILE A 6 -22.39 -27.26 1.69
C ILE A 6 -22.94 -26.72 3.02
N ALA A 7 -23.03 -27.58 3.99
CA ALA A 7 -23.45 -27.27 5.35
C ALA A 7 -22.53 -26.18 5.95
N THR A 8 -23.14 -25.18 6.58
CA THR A 8 -22.46 -24.20 7.45
C THR A 8 -21.97 -24.95 8.70
N GLY A 9 -20.79 -25.55 8.60
CA GLY A 9 -20.15 -26.27 9.69
C GLY A 9 -19.30 -25.34 10.56
N ASN A 10 -19.52 -25.39 11.87
CA ASN A 10 -18.62 -24.80 12.85
C ASN A 10 -17.37 -25.66 12.96
N TYR A 11 -16.20 -25.05 12.74
CA TYR A 11 -14.92 -25.75 12.92
C TYR A 11 -14.54 -25.69 14.41
N VAL A 12 -14.34 -26.85 15.03
CA VAL A 12 -13.92 -26.97 16.43
C VAL A 12 -12.41 -27.18 16.46
N SER A 13 -11.65 -26.18 16.93
CA SER A 13 -10.32 -26.39 17.44
C SER A 13 -10.25 -25.85 18.86
N SER A 14 -9.98 -26.74 19.81
CA SER A 14 -9.63 -26.51 21.23
C SER A 14 -10.32 -25.28 21.88
N GLY A 15 -11.61 -25.37 22.14
CA GLY A 15 -12.30 -24.57 23.15
C GLY A 15 -12.83 -23.20 22.75
N ASN A 16 -12.49 -22.63 21.58
CA ASN A 16 -13.03 -21.36 21.11
C ASN A 16 -13.78 -21.54 19.79
N TYR A 17 -15.10 -21.31 19.80
CA TYR A 17 -15.93 -21.27 18.60
C TYR A 17 -15.67 -19.96 17.85
N GLN A 18 -14.94 -20.02 16.73
CA GLN A 18 -14.86 -18.91 15.77
C GLN A 18 -15.86 -19.15 14.63
N SER A 19 -16.56 -18.10 14.21
CA SER A 19 -17.42 -18.20 13.03
C SER A 19 -16.56 -18.45 11.79
N PHE A 20 -17.08 -19.20 10.81
CA PHE A 20 -16.38 -19.46 9.54
C PHE A 20 -15.95 -18.16 8.85
N SER A 21 -16.74 -17.08 8.96
CA SER A 21 -16.40 -15.75 8.47
C SER A 21 -15.16 -15.15 9.17
N THR A 22 -14.99 -15.37 10.47
CA THR A 22 -13.82 -14.91 11.24
C THR A 22 -12.56 -15.64 10.80
N VAL A 23 -12.63 -16.98 10.69
CA VAL A 23 -11.50 -17.81 10.21
C VAL A 23 -11.10 -17.42 8.79
N LEU A 24 -12.07 -17.22 7.90
CA LEU A 24 -11.80 -16.81 6.51
C LEU A 24 -11.16 -15.41 6.43
N THR A 25 -11.60 -14.51 7.29
CA THR A 25 -11.08 -13.13 7.36
C THR A 25 -9.65 -13.10 7.90
N ASP A 26 -9.36 -13.91 8.91
CA ASP A 26 -8.00 -14.08 9.45
C ASP A 26 -7.08 -14.67 8.39
N MET A 27 -7.53 -15.69 7.64
CA MET A 27 -6.78 -16.27 6.51
C MET A 27 -6.47 -15.28 5.38
N ILE A 28 -7.35 -14.31 5.11
CA ILE A 28 -7.10 -13.26 4.11
C ILE A 28 -6.06 -12.28 4.62
N ARG A 29 -6.10 -11.91 5.92
CA ARG A 29 -5.14 -11.01 6.55
C ARG A 29 -3.75 -11.57 6.69
N GLU A 30 -3.63 -12.88 6.86
CA GLU A 30 -2.32 -13.55 6.89
C GLU A 30 -1.60 -13.52 5.53
N LYS A 31 -2.23 -12.95 4.48
CA LYS A 31 -1.70 -12.93 3.11
C LYS A 31 -1.28 -11.56 2.61
N ALA A 32 -1.45 -10.49 3.40
CA ALA A 32 -1.15 -9.13 2.95
C ALA A 32 -0.53 -8.26 4.05
N ASN A 33 0.38 -7.36 3.65
CA ASN A 33 0.87 -6.25 4.46
C ASN A 33 -0.04 -5.04 4.26
N SER A 34 -0.54 -4.42 5.34
CA SER A 34 -1.31 -3.19 5.25
C SER A 34 -0.51 -2.09 4.54
N THR A 35 -1.18 -1.32 3.71
CA THR A 35 -0.60 -0.14 3.06
C THR A 35 -0.42 1.04 4.02
N GLY A 36 -0.94 0.92 5.25
CA GLY A 36 -1.00 1.98 6.24
C GLY A 36 -2.24 2.87 6.12
N THR A 37 -2.99 2.82 5.01
CA THR A 37 -4.24 3.57 4.79
C THR A 37 -5.41 2.62 4.58
N LEU A 38 -6.50 2.88 5.30
CA LEU A 38 -7.72 2.09 5.22
C LEU A 38 -8.37 2.15 3.83
N ALA A 39 -8.32 3.33 3.18
CA ALA A 39 -8.91 3.52 1.87
C ALA A 39 -8.26 2.64 0.80
N LEU A 40 -6.93 2.53 0.81
CA LEU A 40 -6.23 1.68 -0.16
C LEU A 40 -6.35 0.20 0.21
N ASP A 41 -6.28 -0.15 1.49
CA ASP A 41 -6.47 -1.54 1.95
C ASP A 41 -7.85 -2.07 1.54
N ALA A 42 -8.89 -1.23 1.65
CA ALA A 42 -10.24 -1.54 1.19
C ALA A 42 -10.34 -1.60 -0.35
N ALA A 43 -9.70 -0.65 -1.07
CA ALA A 43 -9.71 -0.60 -2.53
C ALA A 43 -9.03 -1.81 -3.18
N LEU A 44 -7.99 -2.37 -2.54
CA LEU A 44 -7.32 -3.60 -2.96
C LEU A 44 -8.19 -4.84 -2.76
N GLY A 45 -9.12 -4.84 -1.81
CA GLY A 45 -9.95 -5.99 -1.50
C GLY A 45 -9.22 -7.16 -0.83
N THR A 46 -7.92 -7.02 -0.59
CA THR A 46 -7.05 -8.00 0.10
C THR A 46 -6.61 -7.52 1.48
N GLY A 47 -7.02 -6.31 1.88
CA GLY A 47 -6.61 -5.70 3.15
C GLY A 47 -5.18 -5.19 3.17
N GLY A 48 -4.54 -5.08 1.99
CA GLY A 48 -3.18 -4.58 1.83
C GLY A 48 -2.47 -5.17 0.62
N PHE A 49 -1.17 -4.96 0.55
CA PHE A 49 -0.30 -5.52 -0.49
C PHE A 49 0.01 -6.99 -0.19
N THR A 50 -0.31 -7.87 -1.13
CA THR A 50 -0.15 -9.32 -0.98
C THR A 50 1.30 -9.72 -0.75
N PHE A 51 1.52 -10.68 0.14
CA PHE A 51 2.85 -11.25 0.42
C PHE A 51 3.48 -11.90 -0.83
N GLY A 52 4.81 -11.89 -0.87
CA GLY A 52 5.56 -12.52 -1.95
C GLY A 52 5.38 -11.81 -3.30
N ARG A 53 5.02 -10.53 -3.29
CA ARG A 53 4.70 -9.77 -4.50
C ARG A 53 5.50 -8.47 -4.62
N MET A 54 5.70 -8.06 -5.87
CA MET A 54 6.19 -6.72 -6.22
C MET A 54 4.99 -5.81 -6.53
N VAL A 55 5.06 -4.61 -6.00
CA VAL A 55 4.03 -3.57 -6.10
C VAL A 55 4.65 -2.31 -6.69
N GLU A 56 3.95 -1.66 -7.62
CA GLU A 56 4.27 -0.31 -8.08
C GLU A 56 3.30 0.71 -7.51
N VAL A 57 3.84 1.78 -6.95
CA VAL A 57 3.11 3.00 -6.58
C VAL A 57 3.58 4.13 -7.49
N SER A 58 2.76 4.50 -8.47
CA SER A 58 3.09 5.50 -9.48
C SER A 58 2.27 6.77 -9.32
N GLY A 59 2.79 7.88 -9.82
CA GLY A 59 2.12 9.18 -9.79
C GLY A 59 3.09 10.32 -10.08
N ASP A 60 2.54 11.52 -10.29
CA ASP A 60 3.34 12.73 -10.49
C ASP A 60 4.07 13.14 -9.21
N THR A 61 4.98 14.11 -9.34
CA THR A 61 5.68 14.68 -8.19
C THR A 61 4.67 15.30 -7.20
N GLY A 62 4.87 15.06 -5.91
CA GLY A 62 4.00 15.62 -4.86
C GLY A 62 2.69 14.87 -4.61
N THR A 63 2.38 13.78 -5.33
CA THR A 63 1.14 13.00 -5.13
C THR A 63 1.13 12.13 -3.87
N GLY A 64 2.26 12.01 -3.15
CA GLY A 64 2.35 11.25 -1.90
C GLY A 64 2.91 9.84 -2.02
N LYS A 65 3.67 9.50 -3.08
CA LYS A 65 4.27 8.16 -3.27
C LYS A 65 5.16 7.73 -2.11
N THR A 66 6.18 8.52 -1.78
CA THR A 66 7.08 8.29 -0.64
C THR A 66 6.31 8.28 0.68
N THR A 67 5.32 9.17 0.85
CA THR A 67 4.45 9.21 2.03
C THR A 67 3.69 7.90 2.21
N LEU A 68 3.07 7.36 1.15
CA LEU A 68 2.38 6.08 1.19
C LEU A 68 3.35 4.93 1.51
N ALA A 69 4.52 4.91 0.87
CA ALA A 69 5.54 3.90 1.13
C ALA A 69 6.01 3.91 2.60
N LEU A 70 6.22 5.10 3.18
CA LEU A 70 6.57 5.25 4.60
C LEU A 70 5.44 4.83 5.54
N HIS A 71 4.17 5.07 5.19
CA HIS A 71 3.04 4.56 5.98
C HIS A 71 2.96 3.03 5.93
N ALA A 72 3.28 2.39 4.80
CA ALA A 72 3.36 0.94 4.71
C ALA A 72 4.51 0.38 5.58
N VAL A 73 5.67 1.06 5.61
CA VAL A 73 6.78 0.74 6.51
C VAL A 73 6.34 0.84 7.97
N ALA A 74 5.73 1.96 8.37
CA ALA A 74 5.25 2.17 9.74
C ALA A 74 4.21 1.11 10.14
N ALA A 75 3.28 0.78 9.24
CA ALA A 75 2.28 -0.26 9.48
C ALA A 75 2.90 -1.65 9.67
N CYS A 76 3.94 -1.97 8.89
CA CYS A 76 4.70 -3.21 9.03
C CYS A 76 5.38 -3.29 10.40
N GLN A 77 6.09 -2.23 10.81
CA GLN A 77 6.78 -2.17 12.10
C GLN A 77 5.81 -2.24 13.29
N GLN A 78 4.66 -1.55 13.20
CA GLN A 78 3.60 -1.61 14.23
C GLN A 78 3.00 -3.02 14.40
N GLN A 79 3.11 -3.88 13.40
CA GLN A 79 2.73 -5.30 13.45
C GLN A 79 3.88 -6.22 13.83
N GLY A 80 5.02 -5.67 14.29
CA GLY A 80 6.22 -6.41 14.68
C GLY A 80 7.04 -6.95 13.50
N GLY A 81 6.77 -6.48 12.26
CA GLY A 81 7.54 -6.85 11.08
C GLY A 81 8.79 -6.00 10.90
N VAL A 82 9.83 -6.57 10.30
CA VAL A 82 11.03 -5.84 9.90
C VAL A 82 10.79 -5.18 8.55
N ALA A 83 11.15 -3.90 8.43
CA ALA A 83 11.07 -3.17 7.18
C ALA A 83 12.45 -2.69 6.71
N ALA A 84 12.61 -2.63 5.39
CA ALA A 84 13.79 -2.05 4.75
C ALA A 84 13.38 -0.92 3.79
N PHE A 85 14.23 0.09 3.66
CA PHE A 85 14.03 1.21 2.76
C PHE A 85 15.32 1.49 1.99
N PHE A 86 15.26 1.37 0.67
CA PHE A 86 16.34 1.72 -0.23
C PHE A 86 16.03 3.05 -0.89
N ASP A 87 16.95 3.99 -0.74
CA ASP A 87 16.85 5.38 -1.23
C ASP A 87 17.96 5.68 -2.26
N PRO A 88 17.86 5.18 -3.50
CA PRO A 88 18.80 5.51 -4.56
C PRO A 88 18.68 6.95 -5.06
N GLU A 89 17.63 7.69 -4.67
CA GLU A 89 17.49 9.13 -4.97
C GLU A 89 18.23 10.03 -3.99
N PHE A 90 18.66 9.50 -2.83
CA PHE A 90 19.28 10.27 -1.74
C PHE A 90 18.39 11.40 -1.22
N ALA A 91 17.07 11.18 -1.21
CA ALA A 91 16.06 12.20 -0.94
C ALA A 91 15.23 11.95 0.34
N LEU A 92 15.44 10.84 1.05
CA LEU A 92 14.65 10.49 2.22
C LEU A 92 14.96 11.41 3.42
N ASP A 93 13.91 12.12 3.88
CA ASP A 93 13.94 12.83 5.17
C ASP A 93 13.55 11.89 6.31
N LEU A 94 14.55 11.48 7.09
CA LEU A 94 14.35 10.62 8.27
C LEU A 94 13.51 11.29 9.36
N SER A 95 13.52 12.63 9.44
CA SER A 95 12.68 13.37 10.40
C SER A 95 11.21 13.29 10.02
N TYR A 96 10.93 13.37 8.73
CA TYR A 96 9.60 13.15 8.19
C TYR A 96 9.13 11.69 8.38
N ALA A 97 10.00 10.72 8.11
CA ALA A 97 9.69 9.30 8.35
C ALA A 97 9.27 9.05 9.81
N ARG A 98 10.00 9.61 10.79
CA ARG A 98 9.62 9.53 12.22
C ARG A 98 8.24 10.13 12.50
N LYS A 99 7.92 11.29 11.91
CA LYS A 99 6.60 11.91 12.07
C LYS A 99 5.46 11.04 11.54
N LEU A 100 5.71 10.24 10.50
CA LEU A 100 4.76 9.29 9.94
C LEU A 100 4.62 8.00 10.77
N GLY A 101 5.41 7.86 11.83
CA GLY A 101 5.38 6.71 12.73
C GLY A 101 6.37 5.60 12.40
N VAL A 102 7.35 5.86 11.53
CA VAL A 102 8.45 4.93 11.26
C VAL A 102 9.42 4.94 12.43
N ASP A 103 9.71 3.77 12.98
CA ASP A 103 10.85 3.57 13.87
C ASP A 103 12.14 3.51 13.04
N VAL A 104 12.81 4.65 12.96
CA VAL A 104 14.05 4.79 12.17
C VAL A 104 15.19 3.98 12.77
N SER A 105 15.17 3.70 14.08
CA SER A 105 16.22 2.95 14.76
C SER A 105 16.20 1.46 14.38
N SER A 106 15.05 0.92 14.04
CA SER A 106 14.86 -0.46 13.60
C SER A 106 14.70 -0.61 12.07
N LEU A 107 14.74 0.50 11.32
CA LEU A 107 14.64 0.50 9.87
C LEU A 107 15.96 0.06 9.22
N LEU A 108 15.94 -0.97 8.38
CA LEU A 108 17.08 -1.32 7.55
C LEU A 108 17.15 -0.32 6.37
N PHE A 109 18.09 0.62 6.47
CA PHE A 109 18.22 1.71 5.50
C PHE A 109 19.47 1.54 4.64
N SER A 110 19.34 1.76 3.32
CA SER A 110 20.45 1.69 2.36
C SER A 110 20.27 2.72 1.24
N GLN A 111 21.39 3.24 0.75
CA GLN A 111 21.45 4.16 -0.40
C GLN A 111 22.35 3.57 -1.48
N PRO A 112 21.86 2.56 -2.22
CA PRO A 112 22.63 1.91 -3.28
C PRO A 112 22.81 2.87 -4.47
N LYS A 113 24.00 2.82 -5.10
CA LYS A 113 24.37 3.73 -6.19
C LYS A 113 23.99 3.20 -7.57
N THR A 114 23.79 1.89 -7.71
CA THR A 114 23.47 1.26 -8.99
C THR A 114 22.27 0.33 -8.89
N ALA A 115 21.64 0.05 -10.03
CA ALA A 115 20.55 -0.90 -10.12
C ALA A 115 20.99 -2.30 -9.68
N GLU A 116 22.17 -2.75 -10.12
CA GLU A 116 22.73 -4.06 -9.77
C GLU A 116 22.90 -4.19 -8.26
N GLN A 117 23.54 -3.21 -7.60
CA GLN A 117 23.71 -3.20 -6.16
C GLN A 117 22.36 -3.23 -5.43
N THR A 118 21.37 -2.47 -5.93
CA THR A 118 20.01 -2.44 -5.38
C THR A 118 19.38 -3.83 -5.42
N PHE A 119 19.40 -4.48 -6.58
CA PHE A 119 18.76 -5.78 -6.77
C PHE A 119 19.47 -6.90 -6.01
N ASP A 120 20.80 -6.92 -5.97
CA ASP A 120 21.58 -7.95 -5.26
C ASP A 120 21.38 -7.83 -3.74
N THR A 121 21.37 -6.60 -3.19
CA THR A 121 21.11 -6.36 -1.78
C THR A 121 19.65 -6.71 -1.42
N ALA A 122 18.70 -6.33 -2.28
CA ALA A 122 17.28 -6.64 -2.08
C ALA A 122 17.05 -8.17 -2.10
N GLU A 123 17.65 -8.89 -3.05
CA GLU A 123 17.56 -10.35 -3.12
C GLU A 123 18.07 -11.00 -1.83
N THR A 124 19.22 -10.56 -1.33
CA THR A 124 19.82 -11.06 -0.09
C THR A 124 18.90 -10.86 1.11
N LEU A 125 18.33 -9.65 1.27
CA LEU A 125 17.38 -9.34 2.35
C LEU A 125 16.09 -10.16 2.24
N ILE A 126 15.54 -10.34 1.05
CA ILE A 126 14.34 -11.13 0.82
C ILE A 126 14.58 -12.61 1.19
N LYS A 127 15.71 -13.17 0.73
CA LYS A 127 16.10 -14.57 1.02
C LYS A 127 16.36 -14.85 2.50
N SER A 128 16.71 -13.82 3.30
CA SER A 128 16.85 -13.98 4.74
C SER A 128 15.52 -14.36 5.44
N GLY A 129 14.37 -14.11 4.80
CA GLY A 129 13.03 -14.35 5.35
C GLY A 129 12.63 -13.40 6.48
N THR A 130 13.50 -12.48 6.88
CA THR A 130 13.30 -11.56 8.02
C THR A 130 12.44 -10.36 7.62
N VAL A 131 12.68 -9.80 6.41
CA VAL A 131 12.04 -8.56 5.93
C VAL A 131 10.62 -8.84 5.46
N ARG A 132 9.66 -8.06 5.99
CA ARG A 132 8.23 -8.12 5.61
C ARG A 132 7.87 -7.08 4.53
N VAL A 133 8.46 -5.90 4.59
CA VAL A 133 8.27 -4.81 3.63
C VAL A 133 9.63 -4.26 3.23
N LEU A 134 9.90 -4.22 1.93
CA LEU A 134 11.05 -3.56 1.32
C LEU A 134 10.55 -2.46 0.40
N VAL A 135 10.97 -1.23 0.62
CA VAL A 135 10.68 -0.09 -0.27
C VAL A 135 11.92 0.22 -1.10
N ILE A 136 11.73 0.52 -2.38
CA ILE A 136 12.74 1.06 -3.29
C ILE A 136 12.18 2.34 -3.91
N ASP A 137 12.71 3.49 -3.51
CA ASP A 137 12.24 4.82 -3.88
C ASP A 137 13.32 5.60 -4.63
N SER A 138 13.35 5.62 -5.99
CA SER A 138 12.36 5.09 -6.92
C SER A 138 13.00 4.24 -8.05
N ILE A 139 12.16 3.59 -8.89
CA ILE A 139 12.62 2.91 -10.12
C ILE A 139 13.39 3.87 -11.03
N ALA A 140 13.00 5.14 -11.06
CA ALA A 140 13.63 6.16 -11.93
C ALA A 140 15.12 6.37 -11.63
N ALA A 141 15.55 6.12 -10.39
CA ALA A 141 16.94 6.29 -9.94
C ALA A 141 17.79 5.02 -10.11
N LEU A 142 17.20 3.89 -10.51
CA LEU A 142 17.93 2.62 -10.71
C LEU A 142 18.72 2.64 -12.03
N LEU A 143 19.85 3.29 -12.00
CA LEU A 143 20.75 3.36 -13.17
C LEU A 143 21.71 2.17 -13.22
N PRO A 144 21.99 1.62 -14.43
CA PRO A 144 23.05 0.65 -14.63
C PRO A 144 24.43 1.17 -14.20
N LYS A 145 25.30 0.30 -13.70
CA LYS A 145 26.68 0.66 -13.34
C LYS A 145 27.44 1.28 -14.53
N SER A 146 27.22 0.75 -15.74
CA SER A 146 27.78 1.28 -16.98
C SER A 146 27.51 2.76 -17.22
N HIS A 147 26.39 3.29 -16.70
CA HIS A 147 26.03 4.70 -16.84
C HIS A 147 26.78 5.63 -15.88
N LEU A 148 27.32 5.10 -14.78
CA LEU A 148 28.13 5.91 -13.85
C LEU A 148 29.53 6.19 -14.41
N ASP A 149 30.03 5.29 -15.24
CA ASP A 149 31.39 5.34 -15.79
C ASP A 149 31.43 5.94 -17.20
N ALA A 150 30.27 6.14 -17.85
CA ALA A 150 30.17 6.62 -19.23
C ALA A 150 30.06 8.14 -19.33
N PRO A 151 30.70 8.80 -20.31
CA PRO A 151 30.43 10.19 -20.62
C PRO A 151 28.98 10.36 -21.07
N THR A 152 28.35 11.49 -20.67
CA THR A 152 26.93 11.82 -20.87
C THR A 152 26.57 12.05 -22.36
N THR A 153 26.78 11.06 -23.19
CA THR A 153 26.35 11.05 -24.59
C THR A 153 24.99 10.36 -24.65
N GLY A 154 23.92 11.15 -24.77
CA GLY A 154 22.55 10.66 -24.86
C GLY A 154 22.33 9.84 -26.12
N THR A 155 22.43 8.53 -25.99
CA THR A 155 22.11 7.58 -27.06
C THR A 155 20.90 6.75 -26.65
N ASP A 156 20.04 6.37 -27.60
CA ASP A 156 18.87 5.50 -27.42
C ASP A 156 19.19 4.14 -26.77
N THR A 157 20.46 3.72 -26.80
CA THR A 157 20.97 2.52 -26.14
C THR A 157 20.76 2.54 -24.62
N SER A 158 20.76 3.71 -23.99
CA SER A 158 20.58 3.86 -22.53
C SER A 158 19.20 3.39 -22.05
N ALA A 159 18.14 3.66 -22.78
CA ALA A 159 16.78 3.27 -22.41
C ALA A 159 16.54 1.75 -22.52
N LEU A 160 17.15 1.11 -23.52
CA LEU A 160 17.09 -0.35 -23.69
C LEU A 160 17.89 -1.07 -22.61
N GLU A 161 19.08 -0.58 -22.28
CA GLU A 161 19.91 -1.13 -21.21
C GLU A 161 19.24 -0.99 -19.85
N HIS A 162 18.66 0.17 -19.54
CA HIS A 162 17.87 0.38 -18.34
C HIS A 162 16.69 -0.60 -18.26
N SER A 163 15.94 -0.76 -19.35
CA SER A 163 14.81 -1.70 -19.41
C SER A 163 15.25 -3.15 -19.20
N ARG A 164 16.43 -3.54 -19.72
CA ARG A 164 16.98 -4.88 -19.55
C ARG A 164 17.39 -5.15 -18.11
N ILE A 165 18.13 -4.23 -17.47
CA ILE A 165 18.58 -4.42 -16.09
C ILE A 165 17.40 -4.47 -15.11
N LEU A 166 16.34 -3.68 -15.36
CA LEU A 166 15.11 -3.77 -14.61
C LEU A 166 14.43 -5.14 -14.78
N ALA A 167 14.38 -5.68 -16.01
CA ALA A 167 13.78 -6.98 -16.27
C ALA A 167 14.54 -8.11 -15.55
N ASP A 168 15.87 -8.10 -15.62
CA ASP A 168 16.74 -9.08 -14.97
C ASP A 168 16.61 -8.99 -13.44
N GLY A 169 16.65 -7.77 -12.88
CA GLY A 169 16.47 -7.52 -11.45
C GLY A 169 15.10 -7.97 -10.95
N PHE A 170 14.02 -7.61 -11.64
CA PHE A 170 12.67 -8.06 -11.26
C PHE A 170 12.51 -9.58 -11.36
N CYS A 171 13.17 -10.23 -12.31
CA CYS A 171 13.19 -11.69 -12.41
C CYS A 171 13.83 -12.32 -11.18
N LYS A 172 15.01 -11.82 -10.75
CA LYS A 172 15.70 -12.26 -9.53
C LYS A 172 14.80 -12.09 -8.30
N LEU A 173 14.24 -10.90 -8.11
CA LEU A 173 13.36 -10.63 -6.95
C LEU A 173 12.11 -11.49 -6.96
N ARG A 174 11.49 -11.73 -8.12
CA ARG A 174 10.31 -12.60 -8.23
C ARG A 174 10.60 -14.03 -7.78
N ILE A 175 11.80 -14.55 -8.07
CA ILE A 175 12.23 -15.88 -7.64
C ILE A 175 12.43 -15.87 -6.11
N ALA A 176 13.16 -14.87 -5.58
CA ALA A 176 13.43 -14.74 -4.16
C ALA A 176 12.16 -14.58 -3.32
N LEU A 177 11.13 -13.90 -3.85
CA LEU A 177 9.87 -13.64 -3.16
C LEU A 177 8.97 -14.87 -3.03
N ARG A 178 9.20 -15.92 -3.79
CA ARG A 178 8.24 -17.02 -4.02
C ARG A 178 7.76 -17.71 -2.74
N GLU A 179 8.64 -17.82 -1.75
CA GLU A 179 8.40 -18.54 -0.49
C GLU A 179 8.49 -17.62 0.74
N THR A 180 8.42 -16.30 0.52
CA THR A 180 8.56 -15.32 1.58
C THR A 180 7.28 -14.54 1.83
N LYS A 181 7.17 -13.96 3.03
CA LYS A 181 6.11 -12.99 3.35
C LYS A 181 6.52 -11.55 3.02
N CYS A 182 7.62 -11.35 2.30
CA CYS A 182 8.10 -10.02 1.92
C CYS A 182 7.25 -9.44 0.80
N THR A 183 6.91 -8.16 0.90
CA THR A 183 6.35 -7.35 -0.18
C THR A 183 7.38 -6.31 -0.58
N VAL A 184 7.69 -6.21 -1.87
CA VAL A 184 8.57 -5.15 -2.39
C VAL A 184 7.74 -4.06 -3.03
N ILE A 185 7.86 -2.83 -2.52
CA ILE A 185 7.14 -1.65 -2.98
C ILE A 185 8.13 -0.77 -3.75
N PHE A 186 7.85 -0.57 -5.03
CA PHE A 186 8.57 0.36 -5.88
C PHE A 186 7.75 1.64 -6.05
N THR A 187 8.32 2.78 -5.74
CA THR A 187 7.73 4.03 -6.20
C THR A 187 8.20 4.33 -7.63
N ASN A 188 7.37 5.02 -8.39
CA ASN A 188 7.67 5.33 -9.78
C ASN A 188 7.07 6.67 -10.21
N GLN A 189 7.72 7.33 -11.15
CA GLN A 189 7.26 8.56 -11.76
C GLN A 189 6.49 8.24 -13.04
N LEU A 190 5.54 9.11 -13.39
CA LEU A 190 4.83 9.06 -14.65
C LEU A 190 5.54 9.98 -15.66
N ARG A 191 5.57 9.54 -16.91
CA ARG A 191 5.96 10.35 -18.06
C ARG A 191 4.85 10.35 -19.09
N MET A 192 4.60 11.48 -19.70
CA MET A 192 3.69 11.56 -20.83
C MET A 192 4.35 10.96 -22.06
N LYS A 193 3.75 9.91 -22.59
CA LYS A 193 4.16 9.30 -23.85
C LYS A 193 3.17 9.68 -24.93
N GLN A 194 3.66 10.19 -26.04
CA GLN A 194 2.83 10.45 -27.19
C GLN A 194 2.39 9.10 -27.82
N VAL A 195 1.10 8.89 -27.94
CA VAL A 195 0.49 7.68 -28.53
C VAL A 195 0.10 7.96 -29.99
N THR A 196 -0.51 9.12 -30.23
CA THR A 196 -0.83 9.64 -31.57
C THR A 196 -0.32 11.08 -31.71
N ALA A 197 -0.52 11.71 -32.86
CA ALA A 197 -0.08 13.10 -33.08
C ALA A 197 -0.69 14.09 -32.06
N THR A 198 -1.86 13.77 -31.49
CA THR A 198 -2.62 14.64 -30.57
C THR A 198 -2.87 14.03 -29.19
N GLU A 199 -2.61 12.73 -29.01
CA GLU A 199 -2.93 12.02 -27.76
C GLU A 199 -1.65 11.65 -27.01
N PHE A 200 -1.66 11.95 -25.71
CA PHE A 200 -0.61 11.60 -24.76
C PHE A 200 -1.17 10.69 -23.68
N GLU A 201 -0.45 9.65 -23.34
CA GLU A 201 -0.78 8.73 -22.25
C GLU A 201 0.29 8.79 -21.15
N ALA A 202 -0.17 8.87 -19.90
CA ALA A 202 0.74 8.79 -18.76
C ALA A 202 1.24 7.36 -18.54
N THR A 203 2.51 7.12 -18.75
CA THR A 203 3.15 5.82 -18.60
C THR A 203 4.22 5.85 -17.50
N SER A 204 4.40 4.71 -16.84
CA SER A 204 5.44 4.54 -15.82
C SER A 204 6.83 4.41 -16.45
N ILE A 205 7.84 4.98 -15.79
CA ILE A 205 9.25 4.79 -16.17
C ILE A 205 9.59 3.30 -16.04
N GLY A 206 10.49 2.79 -16.89
CA GLY A 206 10.88 1.38 -16.93
C GLY A 206 10.00 0.50 -17.83
N GLY A 207 8.94 1.04 -18.45
CA GLY A 207 8.21 0.44 -19.55
C GLY A 207 7.56 -0.92 -19.29
N ARG A 208 7.67 -1.83 -20.28
CA ARG A 208 7.07 -3.17 -20.25
C ARG A 208 7.50 -4.04 -19.06
N PRO A 209 8.78 -4.09 -18.63
CA PRO A 209 9.18 -4.86 -17.45
C PRO A 209 8.37 -4.51 -16.22
N VAL A 210 8.18 -3.21 -15.90
CA VAL A 210 7.38 -2.77 -14.77
C VAL A 210 5.93 -3.28 -14.91
N ALA A 211 5.29 -3.07 -16.05
CA ALA A 211 3.92 -3.51 -16.28
C ALA A 211 3.73 -5.02 -16.11
N ASN A 212 4.72 -5.82 -16.51
CA ASN A 212 4.65 -7.29 -16.51
C ASN A 212 4.95 -7.89 -15.13
N PHE A 213 6.00 -7.41 -14.46
CA PHE A 213 6.46 -8.01 -13.21
C PHE A 213 5.67 -7.57 -11.99
N MET A 214 5.14 -6.35 -11.97
CA MET A 214 4.32 -5.87 -10.83
C MET A 214 3.01 -6.65 -10.75
N ALA A 215 2.76 -7.27 -9.59
CA ALA A 215 1.51 -7.97 -9.32
C ALA A 215 0.39 -6.97 -9.01
N THR A 216 0.74 -5.89 -8.31
CA THR A 216 -0.17 -4.78 -7.99
C THR A 216 0.43 -3.48 -8.54
N ARG A 217 -0.43 -2.64 -9.12
CA ARG A 217 -0.07 -1.31 -9.59
C ARG A 217 -1.10 -0.32 -9.10
N VAL A 218 -0.66 0.65 -8.32
CA VAL A 218 -1.49 1.73 -7.77
C VAL A 218 -1.03 3.04 -8.38
N ARG A 219 -1.98 3.83 -8.88
CA ARG A 219 -1.74 5.19 -9.35
C ARG A 219 -2.25 6.19 -8.33
N LEU A 220 -1.39 7.13 -7.97
CA LEU A 220 -1.74 8.26 -7.11
C LEU A 220 -1.95 9.50 -7.96
N LEU A 221 -3.00 10.25 -7.65
CA LEU A 221 -3.32 11.52 -8.27
C LEU A 221 -3.48 12.58 -7.20
N HIS A 222 -3.07 13.80 -7.53
CA HIS A 222 -3.32 14.98 -6.73
C HIS A 222 -4.78 15.40 -6.94
N GLY A 223 -5.62 15.19 -5.93
CA GLY A 223 -7.03 15.63 -5.94
C GLY A 223 -7.17 17.07 -5.45
N ASN A 224 -8.33 17.38 -4.87
CA ASN A 224 -8.63 18.73 -4.42
C ASN A 224 -7.71 19.20 -3.29
N ASP A 225 -7.32 20.47 -3.34
CA ASP A 225 -6.58 21.14 -2.28
C ASP A 225 -7.36 21.20 -0.97
N ILE A 226 -6.66 21.00 0.13
CA ILE A 226 -7.18 21.24 1.49
C ILE A 226 -6.69 22.63 1.92
N ARG A 227 -7.63 23.51 2.23
CA ARG A 227 -7.32 24.89 2.60
C ARG A 227 -7.70 25.16 4.06
N CYS A 228 -6.81 25.83 4.78
CA CYS A 228 -7.07 26.35 6.11
C CYS A 228 -6.76 27.85 6.12
N ARG A 229 -7.73 28.69 6.49
CA ARG A 229 -7.60 30.14 6.52
C ARG A 229 -7.03 30.72 5.20
N GLY A 230 -7.52 30.21 4.05
CA GLY A 230 -7.10 30.64 2.71
C GLY A 230 -5.79 30.06 2.19
N ARG A 231 -4.98 29.39 3.02
CA ARG A 231 -3.72 28.76 2.62
C ARG A 231 -3.91 27.28 2.32
N VAL A 232 -3.25 26.76 1.29
CA VAL A 232 -3.20 25.33 0.99
C VAL A 232 -2.35 24.64 2.05
N THR A 233 -2.93 23.71 2.78
CA THR A 233 -2.28 22.97 3.86
C THR A 233 -2.13 21.50 3.55
N GLY A 234 -2.68 21.04 2.43
CA GLY A 234 -2.65 19.65 1.99
C GLY A 234 -3.48 19.46 0.74
N HIS A 235 -3.66 18.22 0.37
CA HIS A 235 -4.52 17.81 -0.74
C HIS A 235 -5.12 16.43 -0.49
N HIS A 236 -6.15 16.08 -1.23
CA HIS A 236 -6.64 14.71 -1.29
C HIS A 236 -5.75 13.88 -2.19
N CYS A 237 -5.16 12.81 -1.67
CA CYS A 237 -4.47 11.80 -2.46
C CYS A 237 -5.52 10.81 -2.97
N GLU A 238 -5.80 10.85 -4.25
CA GLU A 238 -6.67 9.89 -4.92
C GLU A 238 -5.85 8.68 -5.36
N MET A 239 -6.31 7.48 -5.02
CA MET A 239 -5.62 6.22 -5.27
C MET A 239 -6.47 5.35 -6.17
N SER A 240 -5.90 4.86 -7.26
CA SER A 240 -6.56 3.97 -8.21
C SER A 240 -5.76 2.69 -8.38
N VAL A 241 -6.39 1.54 -8.18
CA VAL A 241 -5.80 0.21 -8.38
C VAL A 241 -5.87 -0.14 -9.87
N ILE A 242 -4.78 0.10 -10.60
CA ILE A 242 -4.70 -0.12 -12.06
C ILE A 242 -4.61 -1.61 -12.39
N LYS A 243 -3.92 -2.37 -11.54
CA LYS A 243 -3.72 -3.81 -11.68
C LYS A 243 -3.62 -4.44 -10.31
N HIS A 244 -4.28 -5.58 -10.12
CA HIS A 244 -4.14 -6.41 -8.93
C HIS A 244 -4.36 -7.87 -9.28
N LYS A 245 -3.30 -8.69 -9.25
CA LYS A 245 -3.38 -10.10 -9.65
C LYS A 245 -4.09 -10.98 -8.63
N ASP A 246 -4.00 -10.63 -7.36
CA ASP A 246 -4.52 -11.42 -6.25
C ASP A 246 -5.87 -10.90 -5.72
N GLY A 247 -6.43 -9.85 -6.37
CA GLY A 247 -7.69 -9.22 -6.03
C GLY A 247 -8.34 -8.51 -7.21
N LYS A 248 -9.21 -7.53 -6.94
CA LYS A 248 -9.97 -6.80 -7.94
C LYS A 248 -9.22 -5.56 -8.41
N SER A 249 -8.99 -5.44 -9.73
CA SER A 249 -8.52 -4.17 -10.33
C SER A 249 -9.68 -3.16 -10.42
N GLY A 250 -9.35 -1.86 -10.54
CA GLY A 250 -10.34 -0.78 -10.64
C GLY A 250 -10.82 -0.23 -9.31
N GLY A 251 -10.36 -0.77 -8.18
CA GLY A 251 -10.67 -0.21 -6.86
C GLY A 251 -10.12 1.21 -6.73
N ARG A 252 -10.85 2.07 -6.00
CA ARG A 252 -10.48 3.47 -5.76
C ARG A 252 -10.57 3.81 -4.29
N GLY A 253 -9.65 4.64 -3.82
CA GLY A 253 -9.64 5.20 -2.48
C GLY A 253 -9.19 6.65 -2.51
N SER A 254 -9.45 7.38 -1.45
CA SER A 254 -8.96 8.75 -1.27
C SER A 254 -8.66 9.01 0.20
N THR A 255 -7.51 9.61 0.47
CA THR A 255 -7.07 9.98 1.81
C THR A 255 -6.48 11.38 1.80
N PRO A 256 -6.85 12.26 2.76
CA PRO A 256 -6.23 13.56 2.88
C PRO A 256 -4.74 13.43 3.26
N ILE A 257 -3.86 14.11 2.54
CA ILE A 257 -2.46 14.36 2.93
C ILE A 257 -2.36 15.76 3.47
N ILE A 258 -1.90 15.90 4.71
CA ILE A 258 -1.58 17.19 5.33
C ILE A 258 -0.07 17.39 5.24
N TYR A 259 0.36 18.49 4.64
CA TYR A 259 1.78 18.76 4.45
C TYR A 259 2.54 18.70 5.76
N GLN A 260 3.71 18.11 5.76
CA GLN A 260 4.58 17.83 6.90
C GLN A 260 4.02 16.85 7.95
N SER A 261 2.74 16.41 7.82
CA SER A 261 2.10 15.49 8.77
C SER A 261 1.71 14.14 8.15
N GLY A 262 1.74 14.03 6.81
CA GLY A 262 1.40 12.80 6.09
C GLY A 262 -0.10 12.58 5.89
N MET A 263 -0.48 11.34 5.68
CA MET A 263 -1.88 10.93 5.48
C MET A 263 -2.67 11.03 6.78
N ALA A 264 -3.90 11.55 6.69
CA ALA A 264 -4.77 11.77 7.86
C ALA A 264 -5.47 10.48 8.29
N LEU A 265 -4.70 9.46 8.71
CA LEU A 265 -5.16 8.09 8.96
C LEU A 265 -6.27 8.01 10.03
N SER A 266 -6.14 8.77 11.12
CA SER A 266 -7.16 8.79 12.19
C SER A 266 -8.45 9.46 11.75
N TYR A 267 -8.37 10.47 10.87
CA TYR A 267 -9.54 11.07 10.24
C TYR A 267 -10.27 10.09 9.35
N GLU A 268 -9.52 9.36 8.51
CA GLU A 268 -10.02 8.31 7.63
C GLU A 268 -10.77 7.23 8.43
N THR A 269 -10.15 6.71 9.49
CA THR A 269 -10.76 5.73 10.41
C THR A 269 -12.05 6.25 11.02
N LEU A 270 -12.04 7.50 11.52
CA LEU A 270 -13.20 8.11 12.17
C LEU A 270 -14.36 8.31 11.20
N VAL A 271 -14.11 8.90 10.03
CA VAL A 271 -15.13 9.16 9.01
C VAL A 271 -15.74 7.86 8.49
N THR A 272 -14.89 6.88 8.15
CA THR A 272 -15.36 5.58 7.68
C THR A 272 -16.12 4.83 8.78
N GLY A 273 -15.63 4.88 10.02
CA GLY A 273 -16.29 4.25 11.17
C GLY A 273 -17.66 4.83 11.45
N ILE A 274 -17.83 6.14 11.35
CA ILE A 274 -19.13 6.80 11.51
C ILE A 274 -20.08 6.38 10.39
N ARG A 275 -19.61 6.42 9.15
CA ARG A 275 -20.43 6.05 7.97
C ARG A 275 -20.90 4.60 8.01
N THR A 276 -20.11 3.68 8.54
CA THR A 276 -20.46 2.26 8.66
C THR A 276 -21.19 1.91 9.97
N GLY A 277 -21.35 2.88 10.89
CA GLY A 277 -21.96 2.66 12.20
C GLY A 277 -21.07 1.97 13.23
N LEU A 278 -19.82 1.62 12.89
CA LEU A 278 -18.87 1.04 13.85
C LEU A 278 -18.39 2.06 14.87
N VAL A 279 -18.26 3.33 14.47
CA VAL A 279 -18.08 4.46 15.38
C VAL A 279 -19.45 5.08 15.63
N GLN A 280 -19.94 4.93 16.85
CA GLN A 280 -21.22 5.49 17.28
C GLN A 280 -21.03 6.90 17.85
N ARG A 281 -22.00 7.78 17.54
CA ARG A 281 -22.06 9.13 18.09
C ARG A 281 -23.35 9.28 18.88
N ASN A 282 -23.22 9.72 20.13
CA ASN A 282 -24.37 10.07 21.00
C ASN A 282 -24.15 11.44 21.68
N ALA A 283 -25.04 11.84 22.55
CA ALA A 283 -24.96 13.13 23.26
C ALA A 283 -23.67 13.29 24.09
N SER A 284 -23.06 12.18 24.57
CA SER A 284 -21.84 12.18 25.39
C SER A 284 -20.54 12.03 24.59
N GLY A 285 -20.61 11.82 23.25
CA GLY A 285 -19.43 11.79 22.39
C GLY A 285 -19.38 10.64 21.39
N PHE A 286 -18.15 10.25 21.02
CA PHE A 286 -17.82 9.21 20.05
C PHE A 286 -17.33 7.95 20.76
N TYR A 287 -17.79 6.79 20.28
CA TYR A 287 -17.49 5.48 20.86
C TYR A 287 -17.21 4.46 19.75
N ALA A 288 -16.26 3.57 19.98
CA ALA A 288 -16.01 2.41 19.12
C ALA A 288 -15.44 1.25 19.95
N LEU A 289 -15.89 0.02 19.69
CA LEU A 289 -15.39 -1.21 20.32
C LEU A 289 -15.37 -1.14 21.86
N GLY A 290 -16.38 -0.49 22.48
CA GLY A 290 -16.45 -0.30 23.94
C GLY A 290 -15.57 0.84 24.48
N HIS A 291 -14.79 1.52 23.65
CA HIS A 291 -13.93 2.64 24.04
C HIS A 291 -14.59 3.98 23.75
N ARG A 292 -14.51 4.92 24.71
CA ARG A 292 -14.85 6.32 24.46
C ARG A 292 -13.70 6.99 23.73
N LEU A 293 -13.96 7.51 22.52
CA LEU A 293 -12.94 8.17 21.69
C LEU A 293 -12.81 9.67 22.04
N GLY A 294 -13.87 10.32 22.51
CA GLY A 294 -13.87 11.73 22.86
C GLY A 294 -15.25 12.37 22.77
N ALA A 295 -15.42 13.57 23.33
CA ALA A 295 -16.68 14.32 23.26
C ALA A 295 -16.88 14.97 21.88
N THR A 296 -15.79 15.31 21.19
CA THR A 296 -15.82 15.93 19.86
C THR A 296 -15.02 15.10 18.85
N GLY A 297 -15.29 15.28 17.54
CA GLY A 297 -14.54 14.61 16.47
C GLY A 297 -13.03 14.93 16.52
N ILE A 298 -12.66 16.14 16.93
CA ILE A 298 -11.25 16.53 17.10
C ILE A 298 -10.60 15.70 18.21
N GLN A 299 -11.27 15.56 19.37
CA GLN A 299 -10.77 14.75 20.47
C GLN A 299 -10.66 13.27 20.08
N ALA A 300 -11.66 12.74 19.37
CA ALA A 300 -11.65 11.37 18.87
C ALA A 300 -10.47 11.14 17.91
N LYS A 301 -10.24 12.06 16.98
CA LYS A 301 -9.07 12.02 16.07
C LYS A 301 -7.76 12.03 16.84
N LEU A 302 -7.60 12.97 17.78
CA LEU A 302 -6.37 13.08 18.59
C LEU A 302 -6.13 11.84 19.45
N LEU A 303 -7.16 11.18 19.97
CA LEU A 303 -7.03 9.93 20.68
C LEU A 303 -6.52 8.81 19.75
N LEU A 304 -7.09 8.71 18.54
CA LEU A 304 -6.67 7.70 17.55
C LEU A 304 -5.25 7.95 17.03
N ASP A 305 -4.80 9.20 16.95
CA ASP A 305 -3.42 9.55 16.65
C ASP A 305 -2.46 9.07 17.76
N LYS A 306 -2.85 9.23 19.03
CA LYS A 306 -2.07 8.80 20.20
C LYS A 306 -2.14 7.29 20.48
N LYS A 307 -3.16 6.59 19.98
CA LYS A 307 -3.38 5.15 20.20
C LYS A 307 -3.46 4.40 18.87
N PRO A 308 -2.34 4.19 18.15
CA PRO A 308 -2.33 3.50 16.85
C PRO A 308 -2.91 2.08 16.92
N THR A 309 -2.68 1.35 18.00
CA THR A 309 -3.25 0.00 18.22
C THR A 309 -4.78 0.02 18.19
N LEU A 310 -5.42 0.99 18.86
CA LEU A 310 -6.88 1.11 18.82
C LEU A 310 -7.38 1.46 17.41
N ARG A 311 -6.67 2.36 16.71
CA ARG A 311 -6.98 2.69 15.31
C ARG A 311 -6.89 1.45 14.42
N ILE A 312 -5.84 0.64 14.56
CA ILE A 312 -5.66 -0.60 13.82
C ILE A 312 -6.80 -1.59 14.12
N MET A 313 -7.21 -1.73 15.38
CA MET A 313 -8.35 -2.59 15.75
C MET A 313 -9.65 -2.15 15.08
N ILE A 314 -9.93 -0.84 15.04
CA ILE A 314 -11.10 -0.30 14.36
C ILE A 314 -11.02 -0.55 12.86
N ASN A 315 -9.88 -0.24 12.22
CA ASN A 315 -9.66 -0.47 10.79
C ASN A 315 -9.84 -1.94 10.42
N THR A 316 -9.38 -2.83 11.28
CA THR A 316 -9.57 -4.28 11.16
C THR A 316 -11.05 -4.65 11.03
N LYS A 317 -11.87 -4.14 11.94
CA LYS A 317 -13.32 -4.44 11.91
C LYS A 317 -13.99 -3.81 10.70
N LEU A 318 -13.55 -2.61 10.28
CA LEU A 318 -14.07 -1.93 9.09
C LEU A 318 -13.77 -2.71 7.81
N LEU A 319 -12.55 -3.21 7.63
CA LEU A 319 -12.18 -4.03 6.48
C LEU A 319 -12.98 -5.34 6.46
N ASN A 320 -13.12 -6.01 7.61
CA ASN A 320 -13.89 -7.25 7.71
C ASN A 320 -15.35 -7.06 7.28
N ALA A 321 -15.99 -5.97 7.73
CA ALA A 321 -17.37 -5.66 7.36
C ALA A 321 -17.50 -5.37 5.85
N SER A 322 -16.53 -4.68 5.25
CA SER A 322 -16.52 -4.38 3.81
C SER A 322 -16.40 -5.64 2.96
N PHE A 323 -15.58 -6.61 3.37
CA PHE A 323 -15.40 -7.87 2.64
C PHE A 323 -16.65 -8.77 2.68
N VAL A 324 -17.37 -8.76 3.78
CA VAL A 324 -18.63 -9.51 3.91
C VAL A 324 -19.71 -8.94 2.98
N LEU A 325 -19.81 -7.62 2.89
CA LEU A 325 -20.79 -6.94 2.02
C LEU A 325 -20.50 -7.15 0.54
N GLN A 326 -19.24 -7.10 0.11
CA GLN A 326 -18.86 -7.31 -1.29
C GLN A 326 -19.16 -8.74 -1.77
N ARG A 327 -18.94 -9.76 -0.95
CA ARG A 327 -19.27 -11.15 -1.28
C ARG A 327 -20.76 -11.44 -1.30
N GLY A 328 -21.55 -10.76 -0.46
CA GLY A 328 -23.00 -10.87 -0.46
C GLY A 328 -23.63 -10.37 -1.77
N SER A 329 -23.08 -9.29 -2.34
CA SER A 329 -23.54 -8.75 -3.63
C SER A 329 -23.14 -9.62 -4.83
N GLU A 330 -21.94 -10.19 -4.85
CA GLU A 330 -21.46 -11.09 -5.91
C GLU A 330 -22.26 -12.41 -5.96
N ASN A 331 -22.64 -12.95 -4.80
CA ASN A 331 -23.51 -14.15 -4.74
C ASN A 331 -24.93 -13.88 -5.22
N GLN A 332 -25.48 -12.67 -5.00
CA GLN A 332 -26.80 -12.28 -5.52
C GLN A 332 -26.79 -12.01 -7.03
N GLU A 333 -25.73 -11.47 -7.59
CA GLU A 333 -25.57 -11.30 -9.04
C GLU A 333 -25.41 -12.64 -9.76
N ASN A 334 -24.63 -13.58 -9.19
CA ASN A 334 -24.46 -14.91 -9.75
C ASN A 334 -25.77 -15.76 -9.68
N GLN A 335 -26.65 -15.51 -8.70
CA GLN A 335 -27.96 -16.15 -8.62
C GLN A 335 -29.01 -15.54 -9.56
N ARG A 336 -28.80 -14.32 -10.05
CA ARG A 336 -29.68 -13.66 -11.04
C ARG A 336 -29.31 -13.97 -12.49
N ASN A 337 -28.08 -14.46 -12.70
CA ASN A 337 -27.53 -14.78 -14.02
C ASN A 337 -27.52 -16.30 -14.32
N ASN A 338 -28.03 -17.12 -13.42
CA ASN A 338 -28.37 -18.54 -13.59
C ASN A 338 -29.90 -18.74 -13.50
#